data_76d06c401287a93e16966270bd80c474
#
_entry.id   76d06c401287a93e16966270bd80c474
#
_cell.length_a   1.000
_cell.length_b   1.000
_cell.length_c   1.000
_cell.angle_alpha   90.00
_cell.angle_beta   90.00
_cell.angle_gamma   90.00
#
_symmetry.space_group_name_H-M   'P 1'
#
loop_
_entity.id
_entity.type
_entity.pdbx_description
1 polymer ?
#
loop_
_entity_poly.entity_id
_entity_poly.type
_entity_poly.pdbx_seq_one_letter_code
_entity_poly.pdbx_strand_id
1 'polypeptide(L)'
;MRFLHTGDWHVGKRLRGRSRDDETVAALAQLVEMARDSKADAVLIAGDVYEHRTVAPESDEIVFEALIRLRETGASVVLIPGNHDSWQRWEALGKLLSPLGIVTVARVLRPEAGGVVEVAARDGSEAALVACVPFVPERRFGDAASLFDDRAAAYTAYDEGMGAVFTGMARSFHHDRVNVLMAHTMIDGARTGGGEQELTIGMTYAVSPARIPGTASYVALGHLHRPQAVPAAPSPTRFAGSLLQLDFGEVEQDRSVALVEASAGKPAKIRELPLSAGRKLLDLRGTLDEVLARSKEVGDAYLRVYVQTDGPVPGLADRVREGLPNAVWVEPEYERQETVGPQAGVGSLQPREQFEHYYQHAHGADPDRAHLDAFDEVYAEVAEGVG
;
A
#
# COMPACT_ATOMS: atom_id res chain seq x y z
N MET A 1 -13.40 13.73 -20.91
CA MET A 1 -12.94 14.12 -19.56
C MET A 1 -11.55 13.56 -19.29
N ARG A 2 -10.77 14.22 -18.42
CA ARG A 2 -9.45 13.79 -17.98
C ARG A 2 -9.44 13.57 -16.48
N PHE A 3 -8.96 12.41 -16.05
CA PHE A 3 -8.81 12.09 -14.65
C PHE A 3 -7.34 11.81 -14.33
N LEU A 4 -6.86 12.28 -13.18
CA LEU A 4 -5.67 11.70 -12.56
C LEU A 4 -6.12 10.64 -11.56
N HIS A 5 -5.62 9.43 -11.71
CA HIS A 5 -5.87 8.34 -10.78
C HIS A 5 -4.61 8.03 -10.00
N THR A 6 -4.72 8.11 -8.68
CA THR A 6 -3.69 7.88 -7.68
C THR A 6 -4.30 7.11 -6.49
N GLY A 7 -3.47 6.55 -5.63
CA GLY A 7 -3.87 5.87 -4.40
C GLY A 7 -2.62 5.48 -3.61
N ASP A 8 -2.81 4.75 -2.53
CA ASP A 8 -1.75 4.13 -1.76
C ASP A 8 -0.61 5.13 -1.40
N TRP A 9 -1.01 6.31 -0.88
CA TRP A 9 -0.07 7.38 -0.51
C TRP A 9 0.73 7.03 0.73
N HIS A 10 0.11 6.30 1.67
CA HIS A 10 0.71 5.85 2.92
C HIS A 10 1.47 6.94 3.67
N VAL A 11 0.84 8.12 3.78
CA VAL A 11 1.43 9.26 4.51
C VAL A 11 1.69 8.86 5.96
N GLY A 12 2.90 9.13 6.44
CA GLY A 12 3.39 8.70 7.74
C GLY A 12 4.14 7.35 7.71
N LYS A 13 4.28 6.70 6.54
CA LYS A 13 5.10 5.49 6.36
C LYS A 13 6.55 5.75 6.70
N ARG A 14 7.13 4.90 7.53
CA ARG A 14 8.55 4.93 7.86
C ARG A 14 9.27 3.76 7.22
N LEU A 15 10.45 4.01 6.66
CA LEU A 15 11.31 2.95 6.13
C LEU A 15 12.40 2.62 7.17
N ARG A 16 12.26 1.46 7.83
CA ARG A 16 13.21 1.04 8.88
C ARG A 16 13.48 2.13 9.93
N GLY A 17 12.40 2.78 10.40
CA GLY A 17 12.47 3.85 11.41
C GLY A 17 12.78 5.25 10.86
N ARG A 18 13.15 5.42 9.60
CA ARG A 18 13.35 6.73 8.97
C ARG A 18 12.04 7.30 8.46
N SER A 19 11.72 8.55 8.78
CA SER A 19 10.60 9.27 8.16
C SER A 19 10.86 9.45 6.67
N ARG A 20 9.76 9.46 5.90
CA ARG A 20 9.76 9.75 4.47
C ARG A 20 8.82 10.92 4.12
N ASP A 21 8.48 11.73 5.11
CA ASP A 21 7.51 12.82 4.97
C ASP A 21 7.94 13.84 3.90
N ASP A 22 9.24 14.25 3.89
CA ASP A 22 9.77 15.16 2.86
C ASP A 22 9.62 14.60 1.44
N GLU A 23 9.84 13.28 1.29
CA GLU A 23 9.69 12.60 0.01
C GLU A 23 8.22 12.53 -0.40
N THR A 24 7.33 12.27 0.54
CA THR A 24 5.87 12.25 0.35
C THR A 24 5.38 13.64 -0.06
N VAL A 25 5.83 14.70 0.60
CA VAL A 25 5.52 16.10 0.23
C VAL A 25 5.98 16.40 -1.19
N ALA A 26 7.20 15.98 -1.56
CA ALA A 26 7.72 16.19 -2.91
C ALA A 26 6.91 15.41 -3.97
N ALA A 27 6.51 14.17 -3.70
CA ALA A 27 5.70 13.36 -4.61
C ALA A 27 4.27 13.94 -4.78
N LEU A 28 3.66 14.40 -3.69
CA LEU A 28 2.36 15.07 -3.72
C LEU A 28 2.42 16.41 -4.46
N ALA A 29 3.51 17.17 -4.30
CA ALA A 29 3.73 18.39 -5.07
C ALA A 29 3.83 18.09 -6.57
N GLN A 30 4.53 17.03 -6.96
CA GLN A 30 4.60 16.58 -8.36
C GLN A 30 3.21 16.15 -8.88
N LEU A 31 2.41 15.46 -8.07
CA LEU A 31 1.02 15.11 -8.41
C LEU A 31 0.17 16.36 -8.68
N VAL A 32 0.31 17.41 -7.87
CA VAL A 32 -0.39 18.69 -8.07
C VAL A 32 -0.01 19.33 -9.40
N GLU A 33 1.29 19.35 -9.76
CA GLU A 33 1.73 19.87 -11.06
C GLU A 33 1.18 19.02 -12.21
N MET A 34 1.17 17.68 -12.08
CA MET A 34 0.55 16.81 -13.07
C MET A 34 -0.95 17.11 -13.27
N ALA A 35 -1.68 17.41 -12.18
CA ALA A 35 -3.09 17.79 -12.25
C ALA A 35 -3.28 19.10 -13.00
N ARG A 36 -2.40 20.08 -12.75
CA ARG A 36 -2.42 21.40 -13.41
C ARG A 36 -2.10 21.29 -14.89
N ASP A 37 -0.99 20.63 -15.24
CA ASP A 37 -0.48 20.52 -16.60
C ASP A 37 -1.40 19.72 -17.51
N SER A 38 -1.97 18.62 -17.00
CA SER A 38 -2.95 17.80 -17.72
C SER A 38 -4.31 18.45 -17.83
N LYS A 39 -4.56 19.54 -17.08
CA LYS A 39 -5.88 20.15 -16.92
C LYS A 39 -6.93 19.10 -16.53
N ALA A 40 -6.60 18.27 -15.54
CA ALA A 40 -7.46 17.19 -15.10
C ALA A 40 -8.83 17.73 -14.63
N ASP A 41 -9.92 17.14 -15.07
CA ASP A 41 -11.28 17.48 -14.61
C ASP A 41 -11.49 16.98 -13.18
N ALA A 42 -10.92 15.82 -12.85
CA ALA A 42 -10.92 15.30 -11.49
C ALA A 42 -9.65 14.52 -11.14
N VAL A 43 -9.37 14.45 -9.83
CA VAL A 43 -8.39 13.56 -9.23
C VAL A 43 -9.13 12.48 -8.45
N LEU A 44 -8.87 11.23 -8.78
CA LEU A 44 -9.44 10.05 -8.14
C LEU A 44 -8.40 9.47 -7.18
N ILE A 45 -8.69 9.45 -5.88
CA ILE A 45 -7.80 8.94 -4.83
C ILE A 45 -8.38 7.64 -4.32
N ALA A 46 -7.79 6.53 -4.74
CA ALA A 46 -8.34 5.18 -4.58
C ALA A 46 -7.91 4.49 -3.27
N GLY A 47 -7.82 5.22 -2.17
CA GLY A 47 -7.61 4.68 -0.83
C GLY A 47 -6.16 4.66 -0.36
N ASP A 48 -5.99 4.21 0.89
CA ASP A 48 -4.74 4.14 1.64
C ASP A 48 -3.96 5.46 1.61
N VAL A 49 -4.65 6.53 2.01
CA VAL A 49 -4.07 7.87 2.11
C VAL A 49 -3.09 7.94 3.28
N TYR A 50 -3.42 7.34 4.40
CA TYR A 50 -2.58 7.26 5.58
C TYR A 50 -2.01 5.85 5.77
N GLU A 51 -0.83 5.75 6.39
CA GLU A 51 -0.25 4.45 6.77
C GLU A 51 -1.00 3.80 7.92
N HIS A 52 -1.53 4.60 8.86
CA HIS A 52 -2.17 4.10 10.08
C HIS A 52 -3.51 4.78 10.33
N ARG A 53 -4.45 4.05 10.94
CA ARG A 53 -5.76 4.59 11.35
C ARG A 53 -5.65 5.70 12.38
N THR A 54 -4.63 5.66 13.24
CA THR A 54 -4.28 6.74 14.15
C THR A 54 -3.26 7.63 13.46
N VAL A 55 -3.67 8.84 13.14
CA VAL A 55 -2.92 9.77 12.29
C VAL A 55 -2.21 10.80 13.16
N ALA A 56 -0.92 11.01 12.89
CA ALA A 56 -0.14 12.08 13.50
C ALA A 56 -0.52 13.45 12.89
N PRO A 57 -0.48 14.54 13.65
CA PRO A 57 -0.81 15.89 13.15
C PRO A 57 -0.01 16.29 11.90
N GLU A 58 1.26 15.92 11.84
CA GLU A 58 2.15 16.22 10.71
C GLU A 58 1.68 15.51 9.43
N SER A 59 1.18 14.28 9.56
CA SER A 59 0.59 13.55 8.44
C SER A 59 -0.71 14.18 7.94
N ASP A 60 -1.51 14.74 8.84
CA ASP A 60 -2.71 15.50 8.49
C ASP A 60 -2.37 16.76 7.71
N GLU A 61 -1.36 17.51 8.16
CA GLU A 61 -0.91 18.72 7.47
C GLU A 61 -0.50 18.42 6.03
N ILE A 62 0.30 17.37 5.83
CA ILE A 62 0.74 16.93 4.49
C ILE A 62 -0.47 16.58 3.60
N VAL A 63 -1.43 15.80 4.12
CA VAL A 63 -2.59 15.35 3.34
C VAL A 63 -3.52 16.52 3.01
N PHE A 64 -3.84 17.35 3.99
CA PHE A 64 -4.78 18.47 3.76
C PHE A 64 -4.19 19.53 2.85
N GLU A 65 -2.90 19.85 2.97
CA GLU A 65 -2.23 20.73 2.02
C GLU A 65 -2.31 20.18 0.60
N ALA A 66 -1.99 18.90 0.41
CA ALA A 66 -2.07 18.27 -0.90
C ALA A 66 -3.49 18.30 -1.48
N LEU A 67 -4.52 17.97 -0.69
CA LEU A 67 -5.92 17.98 -1.13
C LEU A 67 -6.38 19.40 -1.53
N ILE A 68 -6.02 20.42 -0.76
CA ILE A 68 -6.34 21.82 -1.06
C ILE A 68 -5.64 22.25 -2.35
N ARG A 69 -4.34 21.98 -2.49
CA ARG A 69 -3.57 22.32 -3.69
C ARG A 69 -4.07 21.61 -4.94
N LEU A 70 -4.50 20.34 -4.84
CA LEU A 70 -5.16 19.63 -5.93
C LEU A 70 -6.46 20.35 -6.34
N ARG A 71 -7.25 20.78 -5.37
CA ARG A 71 -8.48 21.55 -5.63
C ARG A 71 -8.20 22.90 -6.31
N GLU A 72 -7.15 23.59 -5.89
CA GLU A 72 -6.72 24.86 -6.48
C GLU A 72 -6.30 24.74 -7.96
N THR A 73 -5.94 23.54 -8.44
CA THR A 73 -5.73 23.30 -9.86
C THR A 73 -7.03 23.44 -10.68
N GLY A 74 -8.18 23.48 -10.03
CA GLY A 74 -9.53 23.49 -10.62
C GLY A 74 -10.09 22.06 -10.84
N ALA A 75 -9.36 21.00 -10.50
CA ALA A 75 -9.89 19.63 -10.55
C ALA A 75 -10.85 19.36 -9.40
N SER A 76 -11.92 18.61 -9.62
CA SER A 76 -12.68 17.99 -8.53
C SER A 76 -11.81 16.92 -7.87
N VAL A 77 -11.97 16.71 -6.57
CA VAL A 77 -11.24 15.63 -5.87
C VAL A 77 -12.28 14.64 -5.33
N VAL A 78 -12.13 13.37 -5.71
CA VAL A 78 -12.97 12.28 -5.19
C VAL A 78 -12.07 11.27 -4.50
N LEU A 79 -12.35 10.97 -3.23
CA LEU A 79 -11.55 10.12 -2.37
C LEU A 79 -12.39 9.03 -1.73
N ILE A 80 -11.85 7.81 -1.70
CA ILE A 80 -12.35 6.70 -0.89
C ILE A 80 -11.25 6.25 0.10
N PRO A 81 -11.57 5.83 1.32
CA PRO A 81 -10.59 5.19 2.20
C PRO A 81 -10.26 3.76 1.78
N GLY A 82 -9.01 3.37 2.06
CA GLY A 82 -8.52 2.00 1.95
C GLY A 82 -8.56 1.24 3.29
N ASN A 83 -7.79 0.15 3.38
CA ASN A 83 -7.74 -0.69 4.59
C ASN A 83 -6.88 -0.11 5.72
N HIS A 84 -5.90 0.73 5.39
CA HIS A 84 -5.08 1.45 6.37
C HIS A 84 -5.80 2.67 6.95
N ASP A 85 -6.78 3.21 6.22
CA ASP A 85 -7.52 4.39 6.62
C ASP A 85 -8.59 4.10 7.68
N SER A 86 -8.96 5.14 8.46
CA SER A 86 -10.14 5.14 9.30
C SER A 86 -11.33 5.71 8.52
N TRP A 87 -12.29 4.86 8.13
CA TRP A 87 -13.50 5.31 7.44
C TRP A 87 -14.32 6.29 8.28
N GLN A 88 -14.37 6.11 9.63
CA GLN A 88 -15.08 7.03 10.54
C GLN A 88 -14.47 8.43 10.49
N ARG A 89 -13.13 8.50 10.46
CA ARG A 89 -12.41 9.75 10.32
C ARG A 89 -12.73 10.43 8.99
N TRP A 90 -12.68 9.70 7.89
CA TRP A 90 -13.01 10.23 6.56
C TRP A 90 -14.48 10.63 6.44
N GLU A 91 -15.42 9.95 7.10
CA GLU A 91 -16.84 10.36 7.16
C GLU A 91 -17.01 11.70 7.90
N ALA A 92 -16.26 11.91 8.98
CA ALA A 92 -16.28 13.18 9.71
C ALA A 92 -15.63 14.31 8.91
N LEU A 93 -14.43 14.08 8.36
CA LEU A 93 -13.68 15.04 7.55
C LEU A 93 -14.42 15.42 6.26
N GLY A 94 -15.11 14.48 5.65
CA GLY A 94 -15.88 14.71 4.44
C GLY A 94 -16.90 15.84 4.56
N LYS A 95 -17.48 16.04 5.74
CA LYS A 95 -18.39 17.16 6.01
C LYS A 95 -17.70 18.51 5.95
N LEU A 96 -16.41 18.57 6.33
CA LEU A 96 -15.58 19.78 6.27
C LEU A 96 -14.99 20.02 4.88
N LEU A 97 -14.66 18.94 4.17
CA LEU A 97 -14.01 18.99 2.87
C LEU A 97 -14.98 19.20 1.71
N SER A 98 -16.24 18.75 1.85
CA SER A 98 -17.26 18.85 0.79
C SER A 98 -17.52 20.29 0.31
N PRO A 99 -17.61 21.31 1.19
CA PRO A 99 -17.75 22.70 0.74
C PRO A 99 -16.56 23.22 -0.08
N LEU A 100 -15.40 22.59 0.06
CA LEU A 100 -14.20 22.90 -0.71
C LEU A 100 -14.17 22.18 -2.07
N GLY A 101 -15.18 21.36 -2.39
CA GLY A 101 -15.22 20.56 -3.61
C GLY A 101 -14.35 19.31 -3.55
N ILE A 102 -14.04 18.82 -2.35
CA ILE A 102 -13.35 17.54 -2.09
C ILE A 102 -14.40 16.57 -1.56
N VAL A 103 -14.78 15.60 -2.36
CA VAL A 103 -15.82 14.61 -2.02
C VAL A 103 -15.17 13.36 -1.47
N THR A 104 -15.57 12.96 -0.26
CA THR A 104 -15.14 11.71 0.35
C THR A 104 -16.32 10.74 0.47
N VAL A 105 -16.16 9.52 -0.03
CA VAL A 105 -17.14 8.45 0.16
C VAL A 105 -16.51 7.41 1.08
N ALA A 106 -16.82 7.54 2.37
CA ALA A 106 -16.08 6.82 3.42
C ALA A 106 -16.50 5.35 3.60
N ARG A 107 -17.63 4.95 3.11
CA ARG A 107 -18.18 3.57 3.18
C ARG A 107 -19.04 3.28 1.96
N VAL A 108 -19.27 2.01 1.69
CA VAL A 108 -20.17 1.61 0.61
C VAL A 108 -21.58 2.13 0.92
N LEU A 109 -22.10 2.95 0.03
CA LEU A 109 -23.44 3.52 0.06
C LEU A 109 -24.18 3.10 -1.20
N ARG A 110 -25.52 3.10 -1.15
CA ARG A 110 -26.31 2.96 -2.37
C ARG A 110 -26.09 4.17 -3.28
N PRO A 111 -26.21 4.03 -4.61
CA PRO A 111 -26.04 5.14 -5.55
C PRO A 111 -26.82 6.40 -5.14
N GLU A 112 -28.10 6.25 -4.84
CA GLU A 112 -29.01 7.34 -4.43
C GLU A 112 -28.70 7.95 -3.06
N ALA A 113 -27.89 7.25 -2.24
CA ALA A 113 -27.44 7.73 -0.93
C ALA A 113 -26.04 8.35 -0.96
N GLY A 114 -25.51 8.64 -2.16
CA GLY A 114 -24.18 9.24 -2.35
C GLY A 114 -23.06 8.25 -2.64
N GLY A 115 -23.35 6.97 -2.94
CA GLY A 115 -22.38 5.98 -3.37
C GLY A 115 -21.84 6.25 -4.78
N VAL A 116 -22.54 7.07 -5.56
CA VAL A 116 -22.11 7.55 -6.87
C VAL A 116 -22.02 9.07 -6.84
N VAL A 117 -20.87 9.60 -7.25
CA VAL A 117 -20.55 11.03 -7.29
C VAL A 117 -20.60 11.49 -8.74
N GLU A 118 -21.39 12.52 -9.03
CA GLU A 118 -21.36 13.19 -10.34
C GLU A 118 -20.24 14.23 -10.36
N VAL A 119 -19.40 14.17 -11.38
CA VAL A 119 -18.28 15.09 -11.61
C VAL A 119 -18.44 15.74 -12.97
N ALA A 120 -18.56 17.06 -13.01
CA ALA A 120 -18.60 17.80 -14.27
C ALA A 120 -17.21 18.01 -14.85
N ALA A 121 -17.09 17.99 -16.18
CA ALA A 121 -15.92 18.48 -16.86
C ALA A 121 -15.72 19.99 -16.58
N ARG A 122 -14.47 20.48 -16.62
CA ARG A 122 -14.15 21.89 -16.37
C ARG A 122 -14.89 22.87 -17.29
N ASP A 123 -15.12 22.46 -18.53
CA ASP A 123 -15.80 23.24 -19.54
C ASP A 123 -17.33 23.02 -19.58
N GLY A 124 -17.83 22.15 -18.69
CA GLY A 124 -19.23 21.78 -18.60
C GLY A 124 -19.76 20.94 -19.77
N SER A 125 -18.90 20.46 -20.68
CA SER A 125 -19.32 19.73 -21.88
C SER A 125 -19.78 18.31 -21.60
N GLU A 126 -19.26 17.66 -20.57
CA GLU A 126 -19.53 16.27 -20.17
C GLU A 126 -19.63 16.16 -18.65
N ALA A 127 -20.20 15.06 -18.18
CA ALA A 127 -20.16 14.67 -16.77
C ALA A 127 -19.82 13.20 -16.62
N ALA A 128 -19.16 12.87 -15.53
CA ALA A 128 -18.83 11.51 -15.14
C ALA A 128 -19.65 11.07 -13.93
N LEU A 129 -20.02 9.81 -13.90
CA LEU A 129 -20.55 9.11 -12.74
C LEU A 129 -19.42 8.27 -12.13
N VAL A 130 -18.98 8.63 -10.93
CA VAL A 130 -17.92 7.94 -10.21
C VAL A 130 -18.56 7.08 -9.11
N ALA A 131 -18.70 5.80 -9.35
CA ALA A 131 -19.17 4.82 -8.38
C ALA A 131 -18.03 4.51 -7.40
N CYS A 132 -18.23 4.78 -6.12
CA CYS A 132 -17.21 4.72 -5.08
C CYS A 132 -17.40 3.50 -4.19
N VAL A 133 -16.42 2.61 -4.17
CA VAL A 133 -16.40 1.39 -3.35
C VAL A 133 -15.14 1.39 -2.47
N PRO A 134 -15.19 2.00 -1.28
CA PRO A 134 -14.13 1.92 -0.29
C PRO A 134 -13.81 0.47 0.09
N PHE A 135 -12.70 0.26 0.79
CA PHE A 135 -12.33 -1.06 1.30
C PHE A 135 -13.46 -1.71 2.12
N VAL A 136 -13.78 -2.93 1.77
CA VAL A 136 -14.77 -3.77 2.45
C VAL A 136 -14.06 -4.95 3.10
N PRO A 137 -14.02 -5.04 4.44
CA PRO A 137 -13.40 -6.17 5.11
C PRO A 137 -14.23 -7.45 4.90
N GLU A 138 -13.55 -8.59 4.79
CA GLU A 138 -14.12 -9.92 4.54
C GLU A 138 -15.29 -10.27 5.46
N ARG A 139 -15.15 -9.99 6.76
CA ARG A 139 -16.19 -10.22 7.76
C ARG A 139 -17.57 -9.67 7.40
N ARG A 140 -17.65 -8.77 6.42
CA ARG A 140 -18.93 -8.27 5.92
C ARG A 140 -19.71 -9.29 5.10
N PHE A 141 -19.01 -10.26 4.51
CA PHE A 141 -19.60 -11.23 3.59
C PHE A 141 -19.49 -12.68 4.08
N GLY A 142 -18.63 -12.98 5.08
CA GLY A 142 -18.17 -14.33 5.35
C GLY A 142 -18.30 -14.83 6.80
N ASP A 143 -19.18 -14.25 7.66
CA ASP A 143 -19.25 -14.61 9.08
C ASP A 143 -19.44 -16.13 9.36
N ALA A 144 -20.15 -16.86 8.48
CA ALA A 144 -20.39 -18.29 8.67
C ALA A 144 -19.21 -19.16 8.15
N ALA A 145 -18.56 -18.78 7.06
CA ALA A 145 -17.46 -19.53 6.47
C ALA A 145 -16.16 -19.40 7.29
N SER A 146 -15.94 -18.22 7.89
CA SER A 146 -14.76 -17.97 8.73
C SER A 146 -14.76 -18.79 10.04
N LEU A 147 -15.93 -19.19 10.53
CA LEU A 147 -16.06 -20.02 11.74
C LEU A 147 -15.54 -21.46 11.56
N PHE A 148 -15.43 -21.94 10.32
CA PHE A 148 -15.02 -23.31 10.02
C PHE A 148 -13.66 -23.40 9.32
N ASP A 149 -12.91 -22.30 9.27
CA ASP A 149 -11.58 -22.21 8.59
C ASP A 149 -11.59 -22.64 7.12
N ASP A 150 -12.76 -22.55 6.47
CA ASP A 150 -12.95 -22.89 5.04
C ASP A 150 -12.62 -21.68 4.17
N ARG A 151 -11.33 -21.59 3.77
CA ARG A 151 -10.82 -20.51 2.95
C ARG A 151 -11.48 -20.42 1.57
N ALA A 152 -11.85 -21.55 0.99
CA ALA A 152 -12.50 -21.58 -0.33
C ALA A 152 -13.91 -20.98 -0.27
N ALA A 153 -14.68 -21.32 0.77
CA ALA A 153 -16.00 -20.73 1.00
C ALA A 153 -15.91 -19.24 1.33
N ALA A 154 -14.91 -18.83 2.12
CA ALA A 154 -14.69 -17.41 2.44
C ALA A 154 -14.32 -16.59 1.20
N TYR A 155 -13.44 -17.09 0.33
CA TYR A 155 -13.11 -16.48 -0.95
C TYR A 155 -14.36 -16.32 -1.84
N THR A 156 -15.14 -17.38 -1.99
CA THR A 156 -16.36 -17.36 -2.81
C THR A 156 -17.36 -16.34 -2.29
N ALA A 157 -17.57 -16.26 -0.98
CA ALA A 157 -18.49 -15.32 -0.38
C ALA A 157 -18.03 -13.86 -0.57
N TYR A 158 -16.73 -13.60 -0.48
CA TYR A 158 -16.16 -12.27 -0.72
C TYR A 158 -16.28 -11.86 -2.18
N ASP A 159 -15.88 -12.72 -3.12
CA ASP A 159 -15.97 -12.49 -4.55
C ASP A 159 -17.42 -12.22 -5.01
N GLU A 160 -18.37 -13.03 -4.55
CA GLU A 160 -19.78 -12.85 -4.87
C GLU A 160 -20.34 -11.57 -4.25
N GLY A 161 -20.00 -11.29 -2.99
CA GLY A 161 -20.42 -10.09 -2.29
C GLY A 161 -19.92 -8.81 -2.95
N MET A 162 -18.65 -8.77 -3.31
CA MET A 162 -18.05 -7.64 -4.04
C MET A 162 -18.63 -7.52 -5.45
N GLY A 163 -18.85 -8.64 -6.15
CA GLY A 163 -19.52 -8.66 -7.44
C GLY A 163 -20.93 -8.07 -7.38
N ALA A 164 -21.68 -8.38 -6.33
CA ALA A 164 -23.01 -7.81 -6.11
C ALA A 164 -22.94 -6.29 -5.84
N VAL A 165 -21.92 -5.82 -5.08
CA VAL A 165 -21.68 -4.38 -4.86
C VAL A 165 -21.36 -3.69 -6.18
N PHE A 166 -20.41 -4.20 -6.97
CA PHE A 166 -20.04 -3.61 -8.25
C PHE A 166 -21.23 -3.55 -9.22
N THR A 167 -22.00 -4.63 -9.31
CA THR A 167 -23.21 -4.70 -10.13
C THR A 167 -24.26 -3.69 -9.64
N GLY A 168 -24.46 -3.58 -8.33
CA GLY A 168 -25.38 -2.62 -7.73
C GLY A 168 -25.01 -1.16 -8.06
N MET A 169 -23.73 -0.84 -7.98
CA MET A 169 -23.20 0.49 -8.33
C MET A 169 -23.35 0.80 -9.82
N ALA A 170 -23.05 -0.19 -10.68
CA ALA A 170 -23.10 -0.03 -12.12
C ALA A 170 -24.54 0.15 -12.69
N ARG A 171 -25.58 -0.11 -11.89
CA ARG A 171 -26.97 0.19 -12.29
C ARG A 171 -27.24 1.68 -12.48
N SER A 172 -26.43 2.55 -11.87
CA SER A 172 -26.51 4.00 -12.05
C SER A 172 -25.75 4.50 -13.29
N PHE A 173 -24.97 3.64 -13.93
CA PHE A 173 -24.19 4.00 -15.11
C PHE A 173 -25.12 4.31 -16.31
N HIS A 174 -24.77 5.33 -17.05
CA HIS A 174 -25.56 5.80 -18.17
C HIS A 174 -24.71 5.92 -19.44
N HIS A 175 -25.26 5.55 -20.57
CA HIS A 175 -24.52 5.45 -21.84
C HIS A 175 -24.01 6.81 -22.38
N ASP A 176 -24.62 7.92 -21.95
CA ASP A 176 -24.24 9.29 -22.32
C ASP A 176 -23.33 9.96 -21.28
N ARG A 177 -22.86 9.21 -20.30
CA ARG A 177 -21.95 9.66 -19.25
C ARG A 177 -20.63 8.89 -19.30
N VAL A 178 -19.60 9.50 -18.77
CA VAL A 178 -18.36 8.78 -18.47
C VAL A 178 -18.59 8.00 -17.18
N ASN A 179 -18.53 6.68 -17.25
CA ASN A 179 -18.81 5.80 -16.12
C ASN A 179 -17.50 5.31 -15.51
N VAL A 180 -17.22 5.64 -14.27
CA VAL A 180 -16.03 5.25 -13.54
C VAL A 180 -16.42 4.42 -12.32
N LEU A 181 -15.81 3.26 -12.15
CA LEU A 181 -15.82 2.53 -10.88
C LEU A 181 -14.50 2.81 -10.17
N MET A 182 -14.53 3.35 -8.96
CA MET A 182 -13.35 3.52 -8.11
C MET A 182 -13.47 2.60 -6.91
N ALA A 183 -12.49 1.71 -6.70
CA ALA A 183 -12.53 0.73 -5.63
C ALA A 183 -11.16 0.52 -4.98
N HIS A 184 -11.17 0.17 -3.69
CA HIS A 184 -9.97 -0.24 -2.97
C HIS A 184 -10.10 -1.71 -2.59
N THR A 185 -9.52 -2.59 -3.41
CA THR A 185 -9.65 -4.05 -3.26
C THR A 185 -8.59 -4.79 -4.07
N MET A 186 -8.31 -6.03 -3.68
CA MET A 186 -7.46 -6.96 -4.44
C MET A 186 -8.25 -7.55 -5.62
N ILE A 187 -7.62 -7.65 -6.78
CA ILE A 187 -8.14 -8.39 -7.94
C ILE A 187 -7.30 -9.65 -8.14
N ASP A 188 -7.97 -10.78 -8.34
CA ASP A 188 -7.32 -12.07 -8.58
C ASP A 188 -6.40 -12.03 -9.81
N GLY A 189 -5.23 -12.65 -9.69
CA GLY A 189 -4.19 -12.66 -10.72
C GLY A 189 -3.36 -11.38 -10.83
N ALA A 190 -3.63 -10.32 -10.05
CA ALA A 190 -2.78 -9.15 -9.98
C ALA A 190 -1.52 -9.44 -9.16
N ARG A 191 -0.42 -8.74 -9.49
CA ARG A 191 0.87 -8.93 -8.83
C ARG A 191 1.02 -7.98 -7.65
N THR A 192 1.38 -8.50 -6.48
CA THR A 192 1.73 -7.70 -5.30
C THR A 192 3.02 -6.92 -5.52
N GLY A 193 3.18 -5.81 -4.81
CA GLY A 193 4.40 -5.01 -4.82
C GLY A 193 5.48 -5.55 -3.88
N GLY A 194 5.07 -6.28 -2.84
CA GLY A 194 5.95 -6.81 -1.79
C GLY A 194 5.98 -5.97 -0.51
N GLY A 195 5.32 -4.81 -0.51
CA GLY A 195 5.15 -3.93 0.67
C GLY A 195 3.75 -3.96 1.27
N GLU A 196 2.82 -4.61 0.59
CA GLU A 196 1.46 -4.79 1.08
C GLU A 196 1.46 -5.70 2.33
N GLN A 197 0.70 -5.29 3.35
CA GLN A 197 0.51 -6.18 4.49
C GLN A 197 -0.04 -7.51 3.98
N GLU A 198 0.62 -8.61 4.37
CA GLU A 198 0.10 -9.98 4.17
C GLU A 198 -1.19 -10.21 4.98
N LEU A 199 -2.19 -9.33 4.81
CA LEU A 199 -3.56 -9.59 5.26
C LEU A 199 -4.15 -10.77 4.49
N THR A 200 -3.44 -11.26 3.50
CA THR A 200 -3.83 -12.31 2.58
C THR A 200 -2.84 -13.47 2.57
N ILE A 201 -2.56 -14.05 3.72
CA ILE A 201 -2.04 -15.41 3.71
C ILE A 201 -3.14 -16.27 3.08
N GLY A 202 -3.10 -16.40 1.72
CA GLY A 202 -3.95 -17.29 0.97
C GLY A 202 -5.01 -16.68 0.05
N MET A 203 -4.86 -15.42 -0.42
CA MET A 203 -5.76 -14.80 -1.44
C MET A 203 -7.27 -14.80 -1.10
N THR A 204 -7.62 -14.83 0.17
CA THR A 204 -9.02 -14.96 0.64
C THR A 204 -9.87 -13.71 0.34
N TYR A 205 -9.24 -12.60 -0.05
CA TYR A 205 -9.88 -11.29 -0.25
C TYR A 205 -9.78 -10.76 -1.68
N ALA A 206 -9.48 -11.61 -2.64
CA ALA A 206 -9.39 -11.20 -4.03
C ALA A 206 -10.76 -11.30 -4.71
N VAL A 207 -11.01 -10.38 -5.63
CA VAL A 207 -12.21 -10.33 -6.48
C VAL A 207 -11.83 -10.79 -7.87
N SER A 208 -12.62 -11.67 -8.48
CA SER A 208 -12.41 -12.09 -9.85
C SER A 208 -12.51 -10.90 -10.81
N PRO A 209 -11.60 -10.74 -11.78
CA PRO A 209 -11.70 -9.71 -12.81
C PRO A 209 -13.05 -9.73 -13.56
N ALA A 210 -13.68 -10.89 -13.68
CA ALA A 210 -14.97 -11.06 -14.32
C ALA A 210 -16.14 -10.37 -13.58
N ARG A 211 -15.96 -10.00 -12.29
CA ARG A 211 -16.95 -9.23 -11.52
C ARG A 211 -16.95 -7.74 -11.86
N ILE A 212 -15.92 -7.27 -12.55
CA ILE A 212 -15.82 -5.87 -12.97
C ILE A 212 -16.89 -5.58 -14.04
N PRO A 213 -17.67 -4.48 -13.88
CA PRO A 213 -18.73 -4.18 -14.82
C PRO A 213 -18.18 -3.74 -16.19
N GLY A 214 -18.60 -4.43 -17.25
CA GLY A 214 -18.25 -4.10 -18.64
C GLY A 214 -18.83 -2.77 -19.16
N THR A 215 -19.71 -2.13 -18.39
CA THR A 215 -20.30 -0.83 -18.70
C THR A 215 -19.47 0.35 -18.20
N ALA A 216 -18.39 0.09 -17.43
CA ALA A 216 -17.48 1.14 -16.99
C ALA A 216 -16.61 1.63 -18.16
N SER A 217 -16.45 2.94 -18.29
CA SER A 217 -15.45 3.54 -19.19
C SER A 217 -14.03 3.31 -18.64
N TYR A 218 -13.91 3.30 -17.30
CA TYR A 218 -12.68 3.09 -16.57
C TYR A 218 -12.92 2.53 -15.18
N VAL A 219 -11.99 1.70 -14.68
CA VAL A 219 -11.99 1.21 -13.30
C VAL A 219 -10.68 1.61 -12.63
N ALA A 220 -10.80 2.44 -11.60
CA ALA A 220 -9.70 2.99 -10.81
C ALA A 220 -9.54 2.16 -9.52
N LEU A 221 -8.44 1.43 -9.40
CA LEU A 221 -8.16 0.56 -8.25
C LEU A 221 -6.99 1.08 -7.40
N GLY A 222 -7.14 1.02 -6.08
CA GLY A 222 -6.06 1.07 -5.09
C GLY A 222 -5.89 -0.27 -4.39
N HIS A 223 -4.98 -0.35 -3.44
CA HIS A 223 -4.61 -1.49 -2.62
C HIS A 223 -3.27 -2.15 -3.01
N LEU A 224 -2.95 -2.26 -4.29
CA LEU A 224 -1.67 -2.79 -4.73
C LEU A 224 -0.71 -1.66 -5.07
N HIS A 225 0.46 -1.69 -4.43
CA HIS A 225 1.48 -0.65 -4.58
C HIS A 225 2.16 -0.66 -5.95
N ARG A 226 2.03 -1.75 -6.69
CA ARG A 226 2.56 -1.87 -8.05
C ARG A 226 1.58 -1.27 -9.06
N PRO A 227 1.96 -0.20 -9.80
CA PRO A 227 1.15 0.31 -10.91
C PRO A 227 1.01 -0.76 -11.98
N GLN A 228 -0.22 -1.18 -12.29
CA GLN A 228 -0.45 -2.25 -13.27
C GLN A 228 -1.87 -2.23 -13.82
N ALA A 229 -2.01 -2.62 -15.08
CA ALA A 229 -3.31 -2.92 -15.68
C ALA A 229 -3.82 -4.29 -15.24
N VAL A 230 -5.14 -4.49 -15.34
CA VAL A 230 -5.83 -5.78 -15.16
C VAL A 230 -6.42 -6.20 -16.51
N PRO A 231 -5.63 -6.86 -17.38
CA PRO A 231 -6.08 -7.17 -18.76
C PRO A 231 -7.24 -8.14 -18.85
N ALA A 232 -7.45 -8.97 -17.81
CA ALA A 232 -8.56 -9.93 -17.74
C ALA A 232 -9.91 -9.25 -17.42
N ALA A 233 -9.92 -7.98 -17.03
CA ALA A 233 -11.16 -7.26 -16.76
C ALA A 233 -11.89 -6.87 -18.05
N PRO A 234 -13.24 -6.86 -18.07
CA PRO A 234 -14.03 -6.52 -19.25
C PRO A 234 -13.99 -5.03 -19.61
N SER A 235 -13.52 -4.18 -18.70
CA SER A 235 -13.34 -2.73 -18.91
C SER A 235 -11.90 -2.31 -18.62
N PRO A 236 -11.40 -1.19 -19.17
CA PRO A 236 -10.09 -0.66 -18.84
C PRO A 236 -9.92 -0.49 -17.34
N THR A 237 -9.08 -1.32 -16.72
CA THR A 237 -8.92 -1.43 -15.28
C THR A 237 -7.45 -1.34 -14.91
N ARG A 238 -7.14 -0.55 -13.86
CA ARG A 238 -5.76 -0.35 -13.42
C ARG A 238 -5.67 -0.09 -11.92
N PHE A 239 -4.62 -0.63 -11.30
CA PHE A 239 -4.12 -0.18 -10.00
C PHE A 239 -3.25 1.06 -10.18
N ALA A 240 -3.48 2.07 -9.34
CA ALA A 240 -2.68 3.30 -9.34
C ALA A 240 -1.23 3.03 -8.97
N GLY A 241 -1.03 2.18 -7.98
CA GLY A 241 0.23 2.02 -7.29
C GLY A 241 0.51 3.15 -6.30
N SER A 242 1.52 2.97 -5.47
CA SER A 242 1.94 3.95 -4.47
C SER A 242 2.78 5.07 -5.07
N LEU A 243 2.82 6.24 -4.40
CA LEU A 243 3.61 7.40 -4.84
C LEU A 243 5.12 7.16 -4.70
N LEU A 244 5.53 6.39 -3.69
CA LEU A 244 6.93 6.06 -3.39
C LEU A 244 7.10 4.54 -3.40
N GLN A 245 8.33 4.06 -3.56
CA GLN A 245 8.65 2.68 -3.20
C GLN A 245 8.58 2.55 -1.68
N LEU A 246 7.64 1.78 -1.15
CA LEU A 246 7.33 1.71 0.28
C LEU A 246 8.14 0.63 1.02
N ASP A 247 8.60 -0.39 0.31
CA ASP A 247 9.41 -1.49 0.84
C ASP A 247 10.41 -2.00 -0.19
N PHE A 248 11.46 -2.70 0.28
CA PHE A 248 12.47 -3.30 -0.60
C PHE A 248 11.97 -4.43 -1.51
N GLY A 249 10.77 -4.92 -1.34
CA GLY A 249 10.10 -5.76 -2.34
C GLY A 249 9.73 -5.01 -3.62
N GLU A 250 9.81 -3.69 -3.61
CA GLU A 250 9.39 -2.80 -4.70
C GLU A 250 10.55 -2.17 -5.49
N VAL A 251 11.79 -2.60 -5.23
CA VAL A 251 13.04 -2.02 -5.80
C VAL A 251 13.00 -1.90 -7.33
N GLU A 252 12.43 -2.89 -8.02
CA GLU A 252 12.39 -2.92 -9.49
C GLU A 252 11.13 -2.23 -10.08
N GLN A 253 10.38 -1.50 -9.24
CA GLN A 253 9.11 -0.91 -9.69
C GLN A 253 9.27 0.60 -9.88
N ASP A 254 9.00 1.07 -11.08
CA ASP A 254 8.84 2.50 -11.33
C ASP A 254 7.51 2.99 -10.78
N ARG A 255 7.48 4.25 -10.34
CA ARG A 255 6.30 4.91 -9.81
C ARG A 255 5.66 5.81 -10.86
N SER A 256 4.34 5.80 -10.92
CA SER A 256 3.59 6.60 -11.87
C SER A 256 2.21 6.96 -11.35
N VAL A 257 1.64 8.01 -11.93
CA VAL A 257 0.23 8.38 -11.80
C VAL A 257 -0.46 8.09 -13.13
N ALA A 258 -1.68 7.55 -13.10
CA ALA A 258 -2.42 7.29 -14.33
C ALA A 258 -3.20 8.55 -14.78
N LEU A 259 -2.87 9.08 -15.95
CA LEU A 259 -3.71 10.03 -16.66
C LEU A 259 -4.68 9.25 -17.55
N VAL A 260 -5.97 9.43 -17.29
CA VAL A 260 -7.07 8.73 -17.92
C VAL A 260 -7.87 9.71 -18.77
N GLU A 261 -7.96 9.46 -20.07
CA GLU A 261 -8.82 10.21 -21.00
C GLU A 261 -10.03 9.35 -21.35
N ALA A 262 -11.20 9.76 -20.93
CA ALA A 262 -12.45 9.03 -21.14
C ALA A 262 -13.52 9.92 -21.75
N SER A 263 -14.39 9.32 -22.58
CA SER A 263 -15.59 9.93 -23.14
C SER A 263 -16.76 8.96 -23.01
N ALA A 264 -17.96 9.48 -22.97
CA ALA A 264 -19.18 8.70 -22.89
C ALA A 264 -19.23 7.59 -23.95
N GLY A 265 -19.59 6.37 -23.55
CA GLY A 265 -19.77 5.22 -24.42
C GLY A 265 -18.48 4.67 -25.06
N LYS A 266 -17.30 5.11 -24.60
CA LYS A 266 -16.00 4.63 -25.10
C LYS A 266 -15.11 4.14 -23.97
N PRO A 267 -14.29 3.11 -24.21
CA PRO A 267 -13.22 2.72 -23.29
C PRO A 267 -12.21 3.85 -23.11
N ALA A 268 -11.76 4.06 -21.88
CA ALA A 268 -10.76 5.09 -21.59
C ALA A 268 -9.40 4.77 -22.21
N LYS A 269 -8.65 5.82 -22.55
CA LYS A 269 -7.23 5.77 -22.87
C LYS A 269 -6.43 6.12 -21.61
N ILE A 270 -5.40 5.35 -21.32
CA ILE A 270 -4.59 5.49 -20.12
C ILE A 270 -3.16 5.79 -20.52
N ARG A 271 -2.56 6.81 -19.90
CA ARG A 271 -1.15 7.15 -20.02
C ARG A 271 -0.54 7.24 -18.63
N GLU A 272 0.60 6.61 -18.46
CA GLU A 272 1.38 6.69 -17.22
C GLU A 272 2.22 7.97 -17.22
N LEU A 273 2.11 8.73 -16.13
CA LEU A 273 2.95 9.89 -15.86
C LEU A 273 3.98 9.47 -14.81
N PRO A 274 5.28 9.39 -15.14
CA PRO A 274 6.27 8.90 -14.20
C PRO A 274 6.44 9.88 -13.03
N LEU A 275 6.54 9.33 -11.82
CA LEU A 275 6.94 10.05 -10.62
C LEU A 275 8.46 9.92 -10.47
N SER A 276 9.11 11.06 -10.29
CA SER A 276 10.55 11.14 -10.06
C SER A 276 10.91 11.58 -8.64
N ALA A 277 9.90 12.03 -7.88
CA ALA A 277 10.08 12.41 -6.49
C ALA A 277 10.32 11.18 -5.60
N GLY A 278 11.06 11.40 -4.51
CA GLY A 278 11.43 10.36 -3.57
C GLY A 278 12.75 9.66 -3.92
N ARG A 279 13.36 9.09 -2.90
CA ARG A 279 14.58 8.30 -3.05
C ARG A 279 14.25 6.91 -3.52
N LYS A 280 15.07 6.40 -4.43
CA LYS A 280 14.97 5.00 -4.87
C LYS A 280 15.38 4.06 -3.73
N LEU A 281 14.85 2.86 -3.75
CA LEU A 281 15.35 1.75 -2.95
C LEU A 281 16.25 0.89 -3.83
N LEU A 282 17.41 0.49 -3.31
CA LEU A 282 18.37 -0.35 -4.04
C LEU A 282 18.87 -1.48 -3.18
N ASP A 283 19.05 -2.64 -3.79
CA ASP A 283 19.74 -3.78 -3.21
C ASP A 283 21.20 -3.76 -3.62
N LEU A 284 22.09 -3.88 -2.65
CA LEU A 284 23.53 -4.09 -2.87
C LEU A 284 23.91 -5.46 -2.33
N ARG A 285 24.73 -6.18 -3.11
CA ARG A 285 25.24 -7.49 -2.70
C ARG A 285 26.71 -7.62 -3.12
N GLY A 286 27.53 -8.18 -2.26
CA GLY A 286 28.95 -8.44 -2.48
C GLY A 286 29.76 -8.48 -1.19
N THR A 287 31.08 -8.57 -1.29
CA THR A 287 31.98 -8.36 -0.16
C THR A 287 31.90 -6.94 0.37
N LEU A 288 32.38 -6.70 1.59
CA LEU A 288 32.34 -5.35 2.18
C LEU A 288 33.03 -4.32 1.28
N ASP A 289 34.19 -4.64 0.72
CA ASP A 289 34.94 -3.73 -0.14
C ASP A 289 34.21 -3.43 -1.46
N GLU A 290 33.61 -4.44 -2.07
CA GLU A 290 32.81 -4.27 -3.30
C GLU A 290 31.58 -3.39 -3.06
N VAL A 291 30.89 -3.59 -1.94
CA VAL A 291 29.70 -2.79 -1.58
C VAL A 291 30.10 -1.34 -1.32
N LEU A 292 31.17 -1.09 -0.56
CA LEU A 292 31.65 0.25 -0.27
C LEU A 292 32.18 0.98 -1.52
N ALA A 293 32.78 0.26 -2.47
CA ALA A 293 33.24 0.84 -3.75
C ALA A 293 32.10 1.45 -4.56
N ARG A 294 30.85 1.01 -4.37
CA ARG A 294 29.67 1.49 -5.09
C ARG A 294 29.05 2.77 -4.50
N SER A 295 29.67 3.38 -3.49
CA SER A 295 29.16 4.57 -2.80
C SER A 295 28.82 5.75 -3.75
N LYS A 296 29.55 5.92 -4.84
CA LYS A 296 29.29 6.96 -5.84
C LYS A 296 28.13 6.62 -6.81
N GLU A 297 27.84 5.35 -7.01
CA GLU A 297 26.80 4.89 -7.95
C GLU A 297 25.41 4.99 -7.34
N VAL A 298 25.28 4.77 -6.02
CA VAL A 298 23.99 4.66 -5.34
C VAL A 298 23.34 6.01 -5.07
N GLY A 299 24.07 7.10 -5.15
CA GLY A 299 23.56 8.46 -4.93
C GLY A 299 22.95 8.60 -3.52
N ASP A 300 21.72 9.10 -3.47
CA ASP A 300 20.96 9.31 -2.23
C ASP A 300 19.94 8.19 -1.93
N ALA A 301 19.96 7.10 -2.70
CA ALA A 301 19.04 5.98 -2.53
C ALA A 301 19.13 5.36 -1.13
N TYR A 302 18.02 4.83 -0.62
CA TYR A 302 18.04 3.95 0.54
C TYR A 302 18.49 2.55 0.13
N LEU A 303 19.37 1.95 0.95
CA LEU A 303 20.04 0.72 0.60
C LEU A 303 19.65 -0.42 1.54
N ARG A 304 19.37 -1.58 0.95
CA ARG A 304 19.41 -2.88 1.60
C ARG A 304 20.69 -3.57 1.13
N VAL A 305 21.57 -3.91 2.08
CA VAL A 305 22.92 -4.36 1.81
C VAL A 305 23.11 -5.78 2.32
N TYR A 306 23.44 -6.69 1.43
CA TYR A 306 23.82 -8.06 1.74
C TYR A 306 25.35 -8.20 1.61
N VAL A 307 26.03 -8.36 2.73
CA VAL A 307 27.49 -8.47 2.76
C VAL A 307 27.90 -9.92 2.84
N GLN A 308 28.64 -10.39 1.85
CA GLN A 308 29.21 -11.73 1.84
C GLN A 308 30.27 -11.85 2.93
N THR A 309 30.12 -12.83 3.80
CA THR A 309 31.00 -13.07 4.96
C THR A 309 31.16 -14.58 5.15
N ASP A 310 32.17 -14.99 5.90
CA ASP A 310 32.39 -16.41 6.28
C ASP A 310 31.54 -16.82 7.51
N GLY A 311 30.84 -15.87 8.13
CA GLY A 311 30.02 -16.07 9.32
C GLY A 311 29.53 -14.73 9.90
N PRO A 312 28.94 -14.73 11.10
CA PRO A 312 28.51 -13.51 11.77
C PRO A 312 29.68 -12.54 12.02
N VAL A 313 29.52 -11.27 11.62
CA VAL A 313 30.55 -10.22 11.80
C VAL A 313 30.01 -9.13 12.74
N PRO A 314 30.53 -9.04 13.99
CA PRO A 314 30.15 -7.96 14.90
C PRO A 314 30.44 -6.57 14.30
N GLY A 315 29.53 -5.62 14.48
CA GLY A 315 29.70 -4.25 13.99
C GLY A 315 29.65 -4.09 12.46
N LEU A 316 29.25 -5.11 11.70
CA LEU A 316 29.17 -5.06 10.24
C LEU A 316 28.28 -3.90 9.77
N ALA A 317 27.12 -3.73 10.38
CA ALA A 317 26.18 -2.71 10.00
C ALA A 317 26.75 -1.29 10.17
N ASP A 318 27.52 -1.04 11.21
CA ASP A 318 28.15 0.25 11.46
C ASP A 318 29.25 0.54 10.44
N ARG A 319 30.09 -0.45 10.14
CA ARG A 319 31.13 -0.36 9.09
C ARG A 319 30.52 -0.06 7.71
N VAL A 320 29.38 -0.68 7.38
CA VAL A 320 28.69 -0.38 6.12
C VAL A 320 28.15 1.04 6.14
N ARG A 321 27.53 1.48 7.24
CA ARG A 321 26.94 2.83 7.36
C ARG A 321 27.97 3.96 7.38
N GLU A 322 29.20 3.71 7.80
CA GLU A 322 30.30 4.68 7.70
C GLU A 322 30.57 5.09 6.24
N GLY A 323 30.54 4.12 5.32
CA GLY A 323 30.75 4.38 3.88
C GLY A 323 29.45 4.62 3.09
N LEU A 324 28.32 4.10 3.58
CA LEU A 324 27.00 4.16 2.94
C LEU A 324 25.96 4.62 3.98
N PRO A 325 25.85 5.92 4.27
CA PRO A 325 24.99 6.45 5.35
C PRO A 325 23.48 6.14 5.17
N ASN A 326 23.06 5.86 3.94
CA ASN A 326 21.69 5.49 3.60
C ASN A 326 21.46 3.96 3.60
N ALA A 327 22.39 3.16 4.11
CA ALA A 327 22.18 1.72 4.35
C ALA A 327 21.24 1.53 5.55
N VAL A 328 19.95 1.41 5.26
CA VAL A 328 18.89 1.26 6.28
C VAL A 328 18.71 -0.20 6.70
N TRP A 329 19.18 -1.13 5.88
CA TRP A 329 19.15 -2.57 6.15
C TRP A 329 20.48 -3.17 5.77
N VAL A 330 21.15 -3.88 6.69
CA VAL A 330 22.41 -4.57 6.46
C VAL A 330 22.31 -5.98 7.01
N GLU A 331 22.57 -6.96 6.17
CA GLU A 331 22.56 -8.38 6.53
C GLU A 331 23.86 -9.06 6.09
N PRO A 332 24.47 -9.89 6.94
CA PRO A 332 25.54 -10.78 6.51
C PRO A 332 24.94 -11.93 5.67
N GLU A 333 25.55 -12.21 4.53
CA GLU A 333 25.22 -13.36 3.68
C GLU A 333 26.34 -14.38 3.74
N TYR A 334 26.07 -15.53 4.35
CA TYR A 334 27.01 -16.65 4.48
C TYR A 334 26.26 -17.97 4.39
N GLU A 335 26.98 -19.02 3.95
CA GLU A 335 26.43 -20.36 3.97
C GLU A 335 26.18 -20.77 5.43
N ARG A 336 24.94 -20.80 5.84
CA ARG A 336 24.59 -21.43 7.10
C ARG A 336 24.90 -22.93 6.94
N GLN A 337 25.90 -23.43 7.64
CA GLN A 337 25.98 -24.88 7.85
C GLN A 337 24.66 -25.25 8.52
N GLU A 338 23.89 -26.12 7.88
CA GLU A 338 22.72 -26.72 8.51
C GLU A 338 23.20 -27.49 9.74
N THR A 339 23.21 -26.79 10.86
CA THR A 339 23.31 -27.49 12.14
C THR A 339 21.97 -28.21 12.31
N VAL A 340 22.09 -29.51 12.44
CA VAL A 340 21.03 -30.49 12.68
C VAL A 340 19.84 -29.84 13.42
N GLY A 341 18.66 -30.00 12.85
CA GLY A 341 17.42 -29.40 13.36
C GLY A 341 17.14 -29.64 14.84
N PRO A 342 16.11 -29.02 15.42
CA PRO A 342 15.90 -28.99 16.85
C PRO A 342 15.94 -30.41 17.44
N GLN A 343 16.88 -30.64 18.33
CA GLN A 343 16.96 -31.90 19.08
C GLN A 343 15.60 -32.17 19.74
N ALA A 344 15.05 -33.35 19.50
CA ALA A 344 13.85 -33.80 20.15
C ALA A 344 14.00 -33.62 21.68
N GLY A 345 13.21 -32.71 22.28
CA GLY A 345 13.24 -32.41 23.70
C GLY A 345 13.29 -30.95 24.10
N VAL A 346 13.61 -30.02 23.19
CA VAL A 346 13.70 -28.57 23.54
C VAL A 346 12.34 -28.00 24.01
N GLY A 347 11.21 -28.50 23.50
CA GLY A 347 9.89 -28.07 23.91
C GLY A 347 9.48 -28.42 25.36
N SER A 348 10.27 -29.27 26.05
CA SER A 348 10.05 -29.60 27.46
C SER A 348 10.94 -28.82 28.45
N LEU A 349 11.84 -27.98 27.93
CA LEU A 349 12.71 -27.13 28.73
C LEU A 349 11.97 -25.90 29.24
N GLN A 350 12.44 -25.35 30.38
CA GLN A 350 11.94 -24.05 30.85
C GLN A 350 12.30 -22.94 29.86
N PRO A 351 11.52 -21.85 29.77
CA PRO A 351 11.74 -20.78 28.80
C PRO A 351 13.17 -20.22 28.78
N ARG A 352 13.78 -20.07 29.95
CA ARG A 352 15.16 -19.64 30.07
C ARG A 352 16.17 -20.65 29.46
N GLU A 353 15.95 -21.94 29.69
CA GLU A 353 16.79 -23.00 29.11
C GLU A 353 16.62 -23.09 27.59
N GLN A 354 15.39 -22.82 27.09
CA GLN A 354 15.14 -22.72 25.67
C GLN A 354 15.92 -21.53 25.05
N PHE A 355 15.94 -20.38 25.74
CA PHE A 355 16.72 -19.22 25.34
C PHE A 355 18.23 -19.50 25.34
N GLU A 356 18.78 -20.12 26.38
CA GLU A 356 20.18 -20.53 26.46
C GLU A 356 20.57 -21.45 25.29
N HIS A 357 19.72 -22.45 25.02
CA HIS A 357 19.90 -23.36 23.89
C HIS A 357 19.83 -22.65 22.54
N TYR A 358 18.86 -21.74 22.38
CA TYR A 358 18.75 -20.93 21.17
C TYR A 358 19.96 -20.03 20.98
N TYR A 359 20.37 -19.33 22.03
CA TYR A 359 21.51 -18.41 22.00
C TYR A 359 22.82 -19.13 21.64
N GLN A 360 23.08 -20.26 22.29
CA GLN A 360 24.25 -21.11 22.01
C GLN A 360 24.24 -21.59 20.53
N HIS A 361 23.06 -22.00 20.06
CA HIS A 361 22.89 -22.43 18.67
C HIS A 361 23.07 -21.29 17.67
N ALA A 362 22.52 -20.12 17.97
CA ALA A 362 22.52 -18.95 17.07
C ALA A 362 23.88 -18.24 17.06
N HIS A 363 24.60 -18.21 18.17
CA HIS A 363 25.81 -17.42 18.35
C HIS A 363 27.09 -18.25 18.60
N GLY A 364 26.97 -19.56 18.77
CA GLY A 364 28.10 -20.45 19.01
C GLY A 364 28.79 -20.25 20.36
N ALA A 365 28.14 -19.55 21.30
CA ALA A 365 28.65 -19.26 22.66
C ALA A 365 27.47 -19.20 23.65
N ASP A 366 27.75 -19.47 24.93
CA ASP A 366 26.73 -19.33 25.97
C ASP A 366 26.39 -17.85 26.19
N PRO A 367 25.09 -17.52 26.47
CA PRO A 367 24.69 -16.15 26.80
C PRO A 367 25.35 -15.70 28.09
N ASP A 368 25.84 -14.49 28.14
CA ASP A 368 26.35 -13.91 29.36
C ASP A 368 25.19 -13.53 30.32
N ARG A 369 25.57 -13.14 31.56
CA ARG A 369 24.59 -12.81 32.57
C ARG A 369 23.66 -11.68 32.19
N ALA A 370 24.15 -10.68 31.44
CA ALA A 370 23.35 -9.53 31.02
C ALA A 370 22.26 -9.94 30.01
N HIS A 371 22.57 -10.87 29.10
CA HIS A 371 21.57 -11.42 28.17
C HIS A 371 20.50 -12.24 28.88
N LEU A 372 20.88 -13.00 29.91
CA LEU A 372 19.95 -13.79 30.69
C LEU A 372 19.01 -12.92 31.53
N ASP A 373 19.59 -11.89 32.17
CA ASP A 373 18.81 -10.94 32.97
C ASP A 373 17.81 -10.15 32.09
N ALA A 374 18.22 -9.74 30.90
CA ALA A 374 17.35 -9.06 29.92
C ALA A 374 16.24 -9.99 29.41
N PHE A 375 16.55 -11.26 29.16
CA PHE A 375 15.53 -12.25 28.76
C PHE A 375 14.49 -12.45 29.86
N ASP A 376 14.92 -12.61 31.10
CA ASP A 376 14.02 -12.80 32.23
C ASP A 376 13.11 -11.61 32.46
N GLU A 377 13.62 -10.37 32.30
CA GLU A 377 12.83 -9.13 32.38
C GLU A 377 11.73 -9.08 31.30
N VAL A 378 12.09 -9.29 30.03
CA VAL A 378 11.13 -9.29 28.91
C VAL A 378 10.12 -10.44 29.05
N TYR A 379 10.56 -11.61 29.45
CA TYR A 379 9.67 -12.76 29.63
C TYR A 379 8.64 -12.53 30.76
N ALA A 380 9.05 -11.90 31.85
CA ALA A 380 8.17 -11.55 32.95
C ALA A 380 7.10 -10.53 32.51
N GLU A 381 7.49 -9.47 31.76
CA GLU A 381 6.55 -8.48 31.21
C GLU A 381 5.50 -9.11 30.27
N VAL A 382 5.93 -10.03 29.40
CA VAL A 382 5.02 -10.72 28.48
C VAL A 382 4.10 -11.68 29.22
N ALA A 383 4.60 -12.38 30.22
CA ALA A 383 3.82 -13.33 31.02
C ALA A 383 2.75 -12.61 31.89
N GLU A 384 3.05 -11.40 32.38
CA GLU A 384 2.10 -10.58 33.16
C GLU A 384 1.07 -9.87 32.26
N GLY A 385 1.40 -9.60 30.99
CA GLY A 385 0.52 -8.91 30.02
C GLY A 385 -0.53 -9.81 29.34
N VAL A 386 -0.57 -11.11 29.61
CA VAL A 386 -1.51 -12.10 29.06
C VAL A 386 -2.63 -12.46 30.07
N GLY A 387 -2.83 -11.67 31.09
CA GLY A 387 -3.90 -11.78 32.07
C GLY A 387 -5.16 -10.96 31.74
#